data_1e293faf514acc5eae54540a0e392614
#
_entry.id   1e293faf514acc5eae54540a0e392614
#
_cell.length_a   1.000
_cell.length_b   1.000
_cell.length_c   1.000
_cell.angle_alpha   90.00
_cell.angle_beta   90.00
_cell.angle_gamma   90.00
#
_symmetry.space_group_name_H-M   'P 1'
#
loop_
_entity.id
_entity.type
_entity.pdbx_description
1 polymer ?
#
loop_
_entity_poly.entity_id
_entity_poly.type
_entity_poly.pdbx_seq_one_letter_code
_entity_poly.pdbx_strand_id
1 'polypeptide(L)'
;MRKIIIHINYLFLLAILLFVTSCEHEVLISEDPEEIVDDKIRIEIFTRVASYKLPVTKGLNDENTVGITPWILVFKGNNEASATFVEAVQAFELIGKRYVLLTRQPSGTKYHLLILANPQSEFYYGDADSGYEFEIESFTANLKVGVTTLSEACSNLLTEPLAIPAQSVVPYSGEGETIPMSYLLEVDEINNSTRIENTDGSSLLLSRVVSKIAIVNAASNFDFTGITAIVNVPRQGQLHKSDDAVYNISGLTELRYDASYSSPLIATSAVSGGQSTADKPIYLYESPVSNNTYFIIQGTYEGRNYFYKIAIVDDNLTLMNLERNKLYTFTINKVHGPGFDTVADAKVSKPSNTALDYSVLVDDSNTYEIIANNDYYLGVSNSV
;
A
#
# COMPACT_ATOMS: atom_id res chain seq x y z
N MET A 1 -40.55 -5.04 60.47
CA MET A 1 -40.21 -5.44 59.09
C MET A 1 -40.58 -4.40 58.05
N ARG A 2 -41.74 -3.75 58.05
CA ARG A 2 -42.12 -2.76 56.98
C ARG A 2 -41.22 -1.52 56.90
N LYS A 3 -40.67 -1.02 58.02
CA LYS A 3 -39.78 0.19 58.00
C LYS A 3 -38.38 -0.08 57.46
N ILE A 4 -37.87 -1.30 57.59
CA ILE A 4 -36.51 -1.67 57.07
C ILE A 4 -36.55 -1.82 55.56
N ILE A 5 -37.64 -2.33 54.98
CA ILE A 5 -37.81 -2.49 53.51
C ILE A 5 -37.87 -1.12 52.80
N ILE A 6 -38.50 -0.12 53.44
CA ILE A 6 -38.59 1.25 52.87
C ILE A 6 -37.19 1.91 52.83
N HIS A 7 -36.34 1.71 53.83
CA HIS A 7 -34.99 2.28 53.87
C HIS A 7 -34.05 1.60 52.86
N ILE A 8 -34.20 0.30 52.63
CA ILE A 8 -33.41 -0.43 51.61
C ILE A 8 -33.78 0.04 50.20
N ASN A 9 -35.09 0.23 49.94
CA ASN A 9 -35.52 0.77 48.63
C ASN A 9 -35.06 2.22 48.38
N TYR A 10 -35.02 3.07 49.41
CA TYR A 10 -34.49 4.43 49.31
C TYR A 10 -32.97 4.45 49.07
N LEU A 11 -32.24 3.54 49.74
CA LEU A 11 -30.79 3.40 49.53
C LEU A 11 -30.47 2.89 48.13
N PHE A 12 -31.27 1.97 47.60
CA PHE A 12 -31.12 1.45 46.22
C PHE A 12 -31.49 2.49 45.19
N LEU A 13 -32.53 3.30 45.42
CA LEU A 13 -32.91 4.42 44.55
C LEU A 13 -31.84 5.53 44.55
N LEU A 14 -31.23 5.83 45.70
CA LEU A 14 -30.13 6.80 45.81
C LEU A 14 -28.85 6.31 45.12
N ALA A 15 -28.55 5.00 45.20
CA ALA A 15 -27.44 4.38 44.51
C ALA A 15 -27.64 4.43 42.98
N ILE A 16 -28.85 4.18 42.48
CA ILE A 16 -29.17 4.29 41.05
C ILE A 16 -29.06 5.75 40.57
N LEU A 17 -29.49 6.72 41.40
CA LEU A 17 -29.35 8.14 41.05
C LEU A 17 -27.88 8.60 40.98
N LEU A 18 -26.98 8.01 41.79
CA LEU A 18 -25.54 8.30 41.76
C LEU A 18 -24.84 7.63 40.59
N PHE A 19 -25.38 6.54 40.03
CA PHE A 19 -24.83 5.90 38.83
C PHE A 19 -25.25 6.63 37.53
N VAL A 20 -26.30 7.41 37.51
CA VAL A 20 -26.75 8.16 36.31
C VAL A 20 -26.05 9.50 36.18
N THR A 21 -25.31 9.96 37.20
CA THR A 21 -24.47 11.18 37.13
C THR A 21 -23.00 10.91 36.90
N SER A 22 -22.64 9.65 36.59
CA SER A 22 -21.26 9.29 36.25
C SER A 22 -21.03 9.52 34.76
N CYS A 23 -20.43 10.65 34.49
CA CYS A 23 -19.65 10.99 33.29
C CYS A 23 -20.32 10.76 31.93
N GLU A 24 -21.26 11.58 31.57
CA GLU A 24 -21.15 12.24 30.30
C GLU A 24 -20.05 13.32 30.45
N HIS A 25 -18.81 12.95 30.21
CA HIS A 25 -17.84 13.89 29.72
C HIS A 25 -18.26 14.16 28.27
N GLU A 26 -19.33 14.94 28.10
CA GLU A 26 -19.47 15.68 26.83
C GLU A 26 -18.20 16.53 26.73
N VAL A 27 -17.26 16.04 25.95
CA VAL A 27 -16.31 16.93 25.29
C VAL A 27 -17.21 17.82 24.44
N LEU A 28 -17.57 18.99 24.98
CA LEU A 28 -18.18 20.08 24.24
C LEU A 28 -17.14 20.46 23.17
N ILE A 29 -17.18 19.75 22.05
CA ILE A 29 -16.47 20.17 20.86
C ILE A 29 -17.27 21.36 20.38
N SER A 30 -16.78 22.55 20.68
CA SER A 30 -17.32 23.78 20.12
C SER A 30 -17.31 23.62 18.59
N GLU A 31 -18.41 23.94 17.93
CA GLU A 31 -18.49 23.97 16.47
C GLU A 31 -17.61 25.08 15.88
N ASP A 32 -16.91 25.82 16.73
CA ASP A 32 -16.01 26.90 16.34
C ASP A 32 -14.62 26.31 16.00
N PRO A 33 -14.12 26.45 14.76
CA PRO A 33 -12.81 25.94 14.36
C PRO A 33 -11.62 26.57 15.09
N GLU A 34 -11.84 27.49 16.02
CA GLU A 34 -10.78 28.28 16.69
C GLU A 34 -10.37 27.78 18.08
N GLU A 35 -10.86 26.65 18.59
CA GLU A 35 -10.43 26.19 19.91
C GLU A 35 -8.98 25.71 19.89
N ILE A 36 -8.08 26.61 20.30
CA ILE A 36 -6.65 26.37 20.49
C ILE A 36 -6.48 25.56 21.76
N VAL A 37 -6.27 24.27 21.64
CA VAL A 37 -5.77 23.44 22.72
C VAL A 37 -4.24 23.43 22.59
N ASP A 38 -3.57 24.21 23.43
CA ASP A 38 -2.10 24.15 23.66
C ASP A 38 -1.24 24.23 22.39
N ASP A 39 -1.39 25.29 21.57
CA ASP A 39 -0.73 25.47 20.27
C ASP A 39 -1.07 24.44 19.17
N LYS A 40 -2.02 23.55 19.43
CA LYS A 40 -2.49 22.58 18.44
C LYS A 40 -3.62 23.12 17.58
N ILE A 41 -3.61 22.78 16.31
CA ILE A 41 -4.61 23.18 15.32
C ILE A 41 -5.29 21.94 14.79
N ARG A 42 -6.63 21.96 14.74
CA ARG A 42 -7.42 20.89 14.11
C ARG A 42 -7.51 21.12 12.60
N ILE A 43 -7.04 20.18 11.82
CA ILE A 43 -7.06 20.23 10.36
C ILE A 43 -7.84 19.03 9.83
N GLU A 44 -8.79 19.26 8.91
CA GLU A 44 -9.51 18.18 8.20
C GLU A 44 -8.62 17.58 7.12
N ILE A 45 -8.70 16.26 6.94
CA ILE A 45 -7.88 15.50 5.98
C ILE A 45 -8.78 14.96 4.87
N PHE A 46 -8.46 15.30 3.63
CA PHE A 46 -9.15 14.84 2.43
C PHE A 46 -8.25 13.90 1.63
N THR A 47 -8.51 12.59 1.73
CA THR A 47 -7.73 11.56 1.04
C THR A 47 -8.63 10.64 0.22
N ARG A 48 -8.11 10.17 -0.91
CA ARG A 48 -8.72 9.14 -1.77
C ARG A 48 -7.65 8.23 -2.34
N VAL A 49 -8.08 7.11 -2.90
CA VAL A 49 -7.21 6.17 -3.61
C VAL A 49 -7.71 6.05 -5.05
N ALA A 50 -6.79 6.04 -6.02
CA ALA A 50 -7.16 5.78 -7.41
C ALA A 50 -7.54 4.31 -7.59
N SER A 51 -8.63 4.08 -8.33
CA SER A 51 -8.98 2.74 -8.79
C SER A 51 -8.19 2.40 -10.04
N TYR A 52 -7.71 1.16 -10.16
CA TYR A 52 -7.18 0.66 -11.43
C TYR A 52 -8.29 0.67 -12.50
N LYS A 53 -7.96 1.11 -13.71
CA LYS A 53 -8.94 1.31 -14.77
C LYS A 53 -9.23 0.06 -15.60
N LEU A 54 -8.35 -0.94 -15.56
CA LEU A 54 -8.53 -2.15 -16.35
C LEU A 54 -9.64 -3.02 -15.74
N PRO A 55 -10.69 -3.35 -16.51
CA PRO A 55 -11.86 -4.05 -16.00
C PRO A 55 -11.61 -5.53 -15.67
N VAL A 56 -10.40 -6.04 -15.86
CA VAL A 56 -10.08 -7.46 -15.86
C VAL A 56 -9.66 -7.97 -14.49
N THR A 57 -9.37 -7.09 -13.51
CA THR A 57 -8.81 -7.52 -12.23
C THR A 57 -9.80 -7.29 -11.09
N LYS A 58 -10.14 -8.38 -10.40
CA LYS A 58 -10.78 -8.30 -9.09
C LYS A 58 -9.67 -7.98 -8.09
N GLY A 59 -9.76 -6.82 -7.41
CA GLY A 59 -8.87 -6.45 -6.31
C GLY A 59 -9.34 -6.99 -4.97
N LEU A 60 -8.55 -6.78 -3.93
CA LEU A 60 -9.02 -6.84 -2.56
C LEU A 60 -10.13 -5.81 -2.39
N ASN A 61 -11.17 -6.12 -1.62
CA ASN A 61 -12.28 -5.19 -1.38
C ASN A 61 -11.79 -3.84 -0.85
N ASP A 62 -10.67 -3.84 -0.12
CA ASP A 62 -10.10 -2.67 0.56
C ASP A 62 -8.91 -2.03 -0.16
N GLU A 63 -8.54 -2.51 -1.37
CA GLU A 63 -7.38 -1.95 -2.10
C GLU A 63 -7.54 -0.46 -2.48
N ASN A 64 -8.78 0.03 -2.51
CA ASN A 64 -9.14 1.39 -2.90
C ASN A 64 -9.69 2.22 -1.74
N THR A 65 -9.55 1.74 -0.51
CA THR A 65 -10.12 2.39 0.68
C THR A 65 -9.05 2.79 1.68
N VAL A 66 -9.30 3.86 2.42
CA VAL A 66 -8.57 4.21 3.63
C VAL A 66 -9.42 3.76 4.80
N GLY A 67 -9.20 2.52 5.25
CA GLY A 67 -9.97 1.87 6.32
C GLY A 67 -9.49 2.24 7.71
N ILE A 68 -8.21 2.60 7.87
CA ILE A 68 -7.57 2.93 9.15
C ILE A 68 -7.18 4.40 9.15
N THR A 69 -7.37 5.09 10.29
CA THR A 69 -6.99 6.50 10.46
C THR A 69 -5.50 6.69 10.21
N PRO A 70 -5.12 7.68 9.36
CA PRO A 70 -3.73 7.87 8.99
C PRO A 70 -2.87 8.46 10.12
N TRP A 71 -1.57 8.24 10.02
CA TRP A 71 -0.55 8.99 10.74
C TRP A 71 -0.02 10.13 9.88
N ILE A 72 0.29 11.26 10.51
CA ILE A 72 0.91 12.40 9.87
C ILE A 72 2.25 12.65 10.57
N LEU A 73 3.35 12.54 9.82
CA LEU A 73 4.69 12.87 10.27
C LEU A 73 5.05 14.22 9.67
N VAL A 74 5.41 15.18 10.53
CA VAL A 74 5.74 16.55 10.13
C VAL A 74 7.25 16.71 10.05
N PHE A 75 7.72 17.24 8.93
CA PHE A 75 9.13 17.61 8.73
C PHE A 75 9.23 19.09 8.35
N LYS A 76 10.28 19.77 8.83
CA LYS A 76 10.54 21.20 8.60
C LYS A 76 11.82 21.42 7.83
N GLY A 77 11.76 22.03 6.66
CA GLY A 77 12.89 22.33 5.79
C GLY A 77 12.44 22.61 4.36
N ASN A 78 13.32 23.19 3.54
CA ASN A 78 12.97 23.65 2.20
C ASN A 78 12.93 22.54 1.13
N ASN A 79 13.51 21.38 1.43
CA ASN A 79 13.50 20.21 0.56
C ASN A 79 13.62 18.93 1.41
N GLU A 80 13.36 17.77 0.82
CA GLU A 80 13.34 16.49 1.51
C GLU A 80 14.68 16.14 2.18
N ALA A 81 15.81 16.44 1.55
CA ALA A 81 17.13 16.14 2.11
C ALA A 81 17.49 16.99 3.33
N SER A 82 16.88 18.18 3.47
CA SER A 82 17.15 19.12 4.57
C SER A 82 16.01 19.25 5.57
N ALA A 83 14.81 18.79 5.22
CA ALA A 83 13.66 18.83 6.12
C ALA A 83 13.84 17.81 7.25
N THR A 84 13.81 18.30 8.51
CA THR A 84 14.03 17.48 9.70
C THR A 84 12.72 17.21 10.43
N PHE A 85 12.63 16.05 11.08
CA PHE A 85 11.46 15.59 11.81
C PHE A 85 11.07 16.57 12.94
N VAL A 86 9.77 16.83 13.06
CA VAL A 86 9.17 17.71 14.07
C VAL A 86 8.28 16.92 15.03
N GLU A 87 7.25 16.25 14.49
CA GLU A 87 6.29 15.50 15.28
C GLU A 87 5.62 14.38 14.46
N ALA A 88 5.07 13.38 15.14
CA ALA A 88 4.17 12.38 14.58
C ALA A 88 2.83 12.46 15.32
N VAL A 89 1.73 12.48 14.56
CA VAL A 89 0.38 12.60 15.12
C VAL A 89 -0.56 11.65 14.40
N GLN A 90 -1.32 10.87 15.15
CA GLN A 90 -2.40 10.06 14.58
C GLN A 90 -3.63 10.93 14.32
N ALA A 91 -4.22 10.78 13.14
CA ALA A 91 -5.51 11.36 12.84
C ALA A 91 -6.62 10.66 13.66
N PHE A 92 -7.78 11.29 13.77
CA PHE A 92 -8.96 10.73 14.41
C PHE A 92 -10.19 10.99 13.55
N GLU A 93 -11.23 10.21 13.77
CA GLU A 93 -12.50 10.36 13.08
C GLU A 93 -13.52 11.03 13.99
N LEU A 94 -14.22 12.04 13.45
CA LEU A 94 -15.31 12.73 14.11
C LEU A 94 -16.44 12.98 13.12
N ILE A 95 -17.63 12.45 13.40
CA ILE A 95 -18.85 12.61 12.58
C ILE A 95 -18.58 12.28 11.09
N GLY A 96 -17.89 11.15 10.83
CA GLY A 96 -17.60 10.68 9.48
C GLY A 96 -16.54 11.48 8.72
N LYS A 97 -15.84 12.39 9.40
CA LYS A 97 -14.71 13.17 8.86
C LYS A 97 -13.44 12.83 9.61
N ARG A 98 -12.30 12.97 8.95
CA ARG A 98 -10.98 12.74 9.54
C ARG A 98 -10.28 14.05 9.83
N TYR A 99 -9.70 14.13 11.02
CA TYR A 99 -8.98 15.31 11.51
C TYR A 99 -7.64 14.92 12.12
N VAL A 100 -6.72 15.87 12.14
CA VAL A 100 -5.45 15.77 12.86
C VAL A 100 -5.24 17.03 13.69
N LEU A 101 -4.56 16.89 14.84
CA LEU A 101 -4.17 18.00 15.71
C LEU A 101 -2.67 18.25 15.55
N LEU A 102 -2.28 19.17 14.67
CA LEU A 102 -0.88 19.54 14.46
C LEU A 102 -0.47 20.74 15.31
N THR A 103 0.81 20.78 15.71
CA THR A 103 1.39 21.96 16.36
C THR A 103 1.49 23.11 15.35
N ARG A 104 1.00 24.30 15.74
CA ARG A 104 1.10 25.52 14.92
C ARG A 104 2.56 25.78 14.54
N GLN A 105 2.80 26.09 13.27
CA GLN A 105 4.11 26.37 12.73
C GLN A 105 4.08 27.65 11.90
N PRO A 106 5.05 28.59 12.10
CA PRO A 106 5.07 29.85 11.40
C PRO A 106 5.46 29.70 9.94
N SER A 107 5.07 30.69 9.11
CA SER A 107 5.56 30.83 7.75
C SER A 107 7.06 31.18 7.69
N GLY A 108 7.66 31.04 6.51
CA GLY A 108 9.07 31.40 6.25
C GLY A 108 9.97 30.17 6.09
N THR A 109 9.42 28.98 6.21
CA THR A 109 10.06 27.71 5.89
C THR A 109 9.00 26.73 5.39
N LYS A 110 9.37 25.75 4.59
CA LYS A 110 8.46 24.68 4.13
C LYS A 110 8.26 23.63 5.22
N TYR A 111 7.08 23.04 5.23
CA TYR A 111 6.76 21.87 6.04
C TYR A 111 6.27 20.76 5.11
N HIS A 112 6.78 19.57 5.34
CA HIS A 112 6.41 18.38 4.60
C HIS A 112 5.59 17.48 5.54
N LEU A 113 4.35 17.21 5.16
CA LEU A 113 3.43 16.35 5.88
C LEU A 113 3.43 14.97 5.20
N LEU A 114 4.16 14.02 5.78
CA LEU A 114 4.14 12.63 5.32
C LEU A 114 2.92 11.92 5.90
N ILE A 115 1.96 11.62 5.04
CA ILE A 115 0.71 10.95 5.40
C ILE A 115 0.88 9.45 5.17
N LEU A 116 0.73 8.65 6.23
CA LEU A 116 0.77 7.20 6.22
C LEU A 116 -0.63 6.66 6.52
N ALA A 117 -1.31 6.16 5.51
CA ALA A 117 -2.66 5.61 5.61
C ALA A 117 -2.63 4.08 5.61
N ASN A 118 -3.64 3.47 6.25
CA ASN A 118 -3.73 2.03 6.44
C ASN A 118 -2.45 1.42 7.03
N PRO A 119 -1.94 1.94 8.16
CA PRO A 119 -0.77 1.37 8.80
C PRO A 119 -1.02 -0.10 9.15
N GLN A 120 0.01 -0.92 9.03
CA GLN A 120 0.04 -2.28 9.58
C GLN A 120 0.08 -2.22 11.12
N SER A 121 0.19 -3.37 11.80
CA SER A 121 0.36 -3.38 13.25
C SER A 121 1.69 -2.77 13.68
N GLU A 122 2.73 -2.99 12.88
CA GLU A 122 4.09 -2.54 13.14
C GLU A 122 4.69 -1.88 11.90
N PHE A 123 5.68 -1.00 12.12
CA PHE A 123 6.63 -0.58 11.10
C PHE A 123 8.05 -1.01 11.50
N TYR A 124 8.93 -1.11 10.54
CA TYR A 124 10.35 -1.37 10.74
C TYR A 124 11.14 -0.11 10.41
N TYR A 125 12.30 0.05 11.06
CA TYR A 125 13.17 1.19 10.81
C TYR A 125 14.59 0.73 10.51
N GLY A 126 15.03 0.90 9.27
CA GLY A 126 16.33 0.41 8.80
C GLY A 126 16.47 -1.10 8.92
N ASP A 127 17.58 -1.55 9.49
CA ASP A 127 17.91 -2.97 9.67
C ASP A 127 17.43 -3.53 11.03
N ALA A 128 16.34 -2.96 11.59
CA ALA A 128 15.81 -3.44 12.86
C ALA A 128 15.35 -4.91 12.78
N ASP A 129 15.72 -5.70 13.78
CA ASP A 129 15.34 -7.12 13.88
C ASP A 129 13.88 -7.31 14.33
N SER A 130 13.27 -6.28 14.91
CA SER A 130 11.88 -6.28 15.39
C SER A 130 11.15 -5.01 14.96
N GLY A 131 9.83 -5.13 14.79
CA GLY A 131 8.96 -4.01 14.47
C GLY A 131 8.72 -3.10 15.66
N TYR A 132 8.19 -1.94 15.36
CA TYR A 132 7.74 -0.91 16.29
C TYR A 132 6.24 -0.68 16.07
N GLU A 133 5.46 -0.64 17.12
CA GLU A 133 4.04 -0.29 17.02
C GLU A 133 3.87 1.13 16.47
N PHE A 134 2.76 1.37 15.75
CA PHE A 134 2.41 2.71 15.27
C PHE A 134 1.92 3.56 16.45
N GLU A 135 2.86 4.18 17.16
CA GLU A 135 2.63 5.06 18.30
C GLU A 135 3.66 6.20 18.34
N ILE A 136 3.36 7.26 19.08
CA ILE A 136 4.21 8.46 19.16
C ILE A 136 5.59 8.14 19.70
N GLU A 137 5.66 7.29 20.72
CA GLU A 137 6.88 6.86 21.39
C GLU A 137 7.81 6.14 20.43
N SER A 138 7.28 5.25 19.62
CA SER A 138 8.03 4.51 18.59
C SER A 138 8.58 5.44 17.52
N PHE A 139 7.77 6.39 17.03
CA PHE A 139 8.25 7.37 16.06
C PHE A 139 9.35 8.26 16.65
N THR A 140 9.20 8.77 17.86
CA THR A 140 10.17 9.65 18.49
C THR A 140 11.46 8.91 18.92
N ALA A 141 11.39 7.61 19.17
CA ALA A 141 12.58 6.78 19.42
C ALA A 141 13.45 6.63 18.16
N ASN A 142 12.82 6.49 16.99
CA ASN A 142 13.49 6.24 15.71
C ASN A 142 13.76 7.53 14.91
N LEU A 143 12.83 8.50 14.96
CA LEU A 143 12.94 9.78 14.27
C LEU A 143 13.31 10.88 15.28
N LYS A 144 14.56 11.30 15.28
CA LYS A 144 15.04 12.32 16.23
C LYS A 144 14.63 13.71 15.78
N VAL A 145 13.88 14.43 16.63
CA VAL A 145 13.41 15.80 16.38
C VAL A 145 14.58 16.73 16.03
N GLY A 146 14.44 17.47 14.94
CA GLY A 146 15.44 18.41 14.44
C GLY A 146 16.71 17.76 13.85
N VAL A 147 16.78 16.43 13.75
CA VAL A 147 17.95 15.68 13.28
C VAL A 147 17.62 14.76 12.12
N THR A 148 16.71 13.81 12.29
CA THR A 148 16.35 12.85 11.22
C THR A 148 15.71 13.58 10.06
N THR A 149 16.29 13.46 8.87
CA THR A 149 15.77 14.10 7.65
C THR A 149 14.60 13.32 7.08
N LEU A 150 13.76 13.97 6.27
CA LEU A 150 12.67 13.31 5.55
C LEU A 150 13.18 12.21 4.62
N SER A 151 14.25 12.50 3.87
CA SER A 151 14.89 11.51 2.98
C SER A 151 15.39 10.28 3.76
N GLU A 152 16.01 10.49 4.94
CA GLU A 152 16.42 9.40 5.82
C GLU A 152 15.22 8.62 6.35
N ALA A 153 14.18 9.31 6.82
CA ALA A 153 12.96 8.67 7.29
C ALA A 153 12.30 7.83 6.18
N CYS A 154 12.14 8.36 4.97
CA CYS A 154 11.58 7.63 3.83
C CYS A 154 12.42 6.41 3.44
N SER A 155 13.74 6.49 3.57
CA SER A 155 14.62 5.35 3.28
C SER A 155 14.53 4.23 4.31
N ASN A 156 14.22 4.55 5.56
CA ASN A 156 14.27 3.61 6.68
C ASN A 156 12.91 3.18 7.23
N LEU A 157 11.81 3.88 6.94
CA LEU A 157 10.45 3.47 7.33
C LEU A 157 9.95 2.37 6.38
N LEU A 158 9.88 1.14 6.88
CA LEU A 158 9.59 -0.06 6.12
C LEU A 158 8.31 -0.74 6.62
N THR A 159 7.67 -1.51 5.74
CA THR A 159 6.56 -2.41 6.09
C THR A 159 7.03 -3.59 6.94
N GLU A 160 6.10 -4.35 7.50
CA GLU A 160 6.42 -5.65 8.09
C GLU A 160 7.08 -6.57 7.05
N PRO A 161 8.11 -7.34 7.44
CA PRO A 161 8.79 -8.22 6.52
C PRO A 161 7.96 -9.48 6.24
N LEU A 162 7.98 -9.94 4.99
CA LEU A 162 7.45 -11.25 4.63
C LEU A 162 8.22 -12.34 5.38
N ALA A 163 7.50 -13.36 5.86
CA ALA A 163 8.12 -14.49 6.56
C ALA A 163 9.19 -15.21 5.69
N ILE A 164 10.20 -15.80 6.34
CA ILE A 164 11.22 -16.61 5.68
C ILE A 164 11.15 -18.04 6.22
N PRO A 165 11.07 -19.06 5.32
CA PRO A 165 10.82 -18.96 3.89
C PRO A 165 9.39 -18.50 3.64
N ALA A 166 9.20 -17.57 2.71
CA ALA A 166 7.87 -17.16 2.28
C ALA A 166 7.25 -18.29 1.45
N GLN A 167 6.30 -19.01 2.05
CA GLN A 167 5.51 -20.05 1.39
C GLN A 167 4.06 -19.58 1.36
N SER A 168 3.42 -19.64 0.20
CA SER A 168 2.02 -19.24 -0.02
C SER A 168 1.64 -17.82 0.46
N VAL A 169 2.62 -16.99 0.76
CA VAL A 169 2.40 -15.63 1.28
C VAL A 169 2.71 -14.62 0.19
N VAL A 170 1.67 -14.01 -0.32
CA VAL A 170 1.74 -12.81 -1.17
C VAL A 170 1.32 -11.65 -0.27
N PRO A 171 2.02 -10.51 -0.29
CA PRO A 171 1.58 -9.36 0.51
C PRO A 171 0.11 -9.04 0.24
N TYR A 172 -0.66 -8.80 1.30
CA TYR A 172 -2.06 -8.35 1.21
C TYR A 172 -2.97 -9.26 0.37
N SER A 173 -2.94 -10.56 0.61
CA SER A 173 -3.76 -11.56 -0.12
C SER A 173 -5.06 -11.95 0.60
N GLY A 174 -5.25 -11.54 1.85
CA GLY A 174 -6.39 -11.90 2.70
C GLY A 174 -7.57 -10.93 2.61
N GLU A 175 -8.78 -11.41 2.91
CA GLU A 175 -9.94 -10.53 3.11
C GLU A 175 -9.74 -9.67 4.37
N GLY A 176 -10.05 -8.38 4.28
CA GLY A 176 -9.90 -7.43 5.39
C GLY A 176 -8.48 -6.89 5.59
N GLU A 177 -7.52 -7.32 4.80
CA GLU A 177 -6.19 -6.72 4.79
C GLU A 177 -6.21 -5.40 4.00
N THR A 178 -5.83 -4.32 4.66
CA THR A 178 -5.70 -3.01 4.01
C THR A 178 -4.28 -2.81 3.52
N ILE A 179 -4.15 -2.23 2.32
CA ILE A 179 -2.83 -1.94 1.74
C ILE A 179 -2.32 -0.61 2.31
N PRO A 180 -1.10 -0.56 2.90
CA PRO A 180 -0.49 0.69 3.30
C PRO A 180 -0.31 1.64 2.13
N MET A 181 -0.59 2.91 2.37
CA MET A 181 -0.54 3.97 1.37
C MET A 181 0.08 5.22 1.95
N SER A 182 0.65 6.04 1.11
CA SER A 182 1.26 7.29 1.55
C SER A 182 1.07 8.44 0.57
N TYR A 183 1.26 9.64 1.09
CA TYR A 183 1.34 10.88 0.32
C TYR A 183 2.26 11.85 1.04
N LEU A 184 3.00 12.65 0.30
CA LEU A 184 3.81 13.75 0.82
C LEU A 184 3.21 15.07 0.37
N LEU A 185 2.72 15.86 1.33
CA LEU A 185 2.16 17.18 1.09
C LEU A 185 3.13 18.25 1.58
N GLU A 186 3.44 19.24 0.73
CA GLU A 186 4.20 20.42 1.11
C GLU A 186 3.26 21.59 1.44
N VAL A 187 3.52 22.27 2.57
CA VAL A 187 2.80 23.49 2.99
C VAL A 187 3.78 24.54 3.48
N ASP A 188 3.41 25.84 3.35
CA ASP A 188 4.28 26.96 3.73
C ASP A 188 4.19 27.30 5.23
N GLU A 189 3.13 26.83 5.90
CA GLU A 189 2.86 27.08 7.32
C GLU A 189 1.84 26.04 7.83
N ILE A 190 1.76 25.88 9.15
CA ILE A 190 0.71 25.08 9.80
C ILE A 190 -0.10 26.00 10.71
N ASN A 191 -1.29 26.39 10.23
CA ASN A 191 -2.21 27.28 10.95
C ASN A 191 -3.68 26.94 10.60
N ASN A 192 -4.63 27.73 11.08
CA ASN A 192 -6.06 27.49 10.86
C ASN A 192 -6.49 27.54 9.38
N SER A 193 -5.66 28.13 8.49
CA SER A 193 -5.94 28.16 7.05
C SER A 193 -5.33 26.97 6.29
N THR A 194 -4.46 26.20 6.93
CA THR A 194 -3.82 25.01 6.33
C THR A 194 -4.88 23.97 5.99
N ARG A 195 -4.75 23.37 4.82
CA ARG A 195 -5.61 22.29 4.33
C ARG A 195 -4.76 21.09 3.96
N ILE A 196 -5.23 19.89 4.32
CA ILE A 196 -4.64 18.63 3.89
C ILE A 196 -5.44 18.11 2.70
N GLU A 197 -5.28 18.79 1.58
CA GLU A 197 -5.93 18.55 0.29
C GLU A 197 -5.03 19.02 -0.86
N ASN A 198 -5.35 18.69 -2.09
CA ASN A 198 -4.65 19.22 -3.25
C ASN A 198 -4.90 20.75 -3.40
N THR A 199 -4.05 21.42 -4.15
CA THR A 199 -4.14 22.88 -4.41
C THR A 199 -5.44 23.30 -5.10
N ASP A 200 -6.12 22.39 -5.78
CA ASP A 200 -7.43 22.58 -6.42
C ASP A 200 -8.62 22.28 -5.49
N GLY A 201 -8.36 21.94 -4.21
CA GLY A 201 -9.37 21.56 -3.23
C GLY A 201 -9.85 20.10 -3.37
N SER A 202 -9.25 19.32 -4.25
CA SER A 202 -9.56 17.89 -4.36
C SER A 202 -8.83 17.08 -3.29
N SER A 203 -9.35 15.85 -3.02
CA SER A 203 -8.71 14.94 -2.07
C SER A 203 -7.33 14.51 -2.54
N LEU A 204 -6.36 14.37 -1.61
CA LEU A 204 -5.02 13.85 -1.89
C LEU A 204 -5.10 12.43 -2.43
N LEU A 205 -4.37 12.16 -3.50
CA LEU A 205 -4.34 10.86 -4.16
C LEU A 205 -3.22 10.00 -3.56
N LEU A 206 -3.58 9.12 -2.63
CA LEU A 206 -2.63 8.25 -1.95
C LEU A 206 -2.01 7.22 -2.90
N SER A 207 -0.72 6.96 -2.73
CA SER A 207 0.06 5.94 -3.44
C SER A 207 0.21 4.68 -2.59
N ARG A 208 -0.18 3.53 -3.13
CA ARG A 208 0.00 2.21 -2.48
C ARG A 208 1.48 1.85 -2.42
N VAL A 209 1.90 1.13 -1.38
CA VAL A 209 3.30 0.64 -1.23
C VAL A 209 3.62 -0.54 -2.16
N VAL A 210 2.64 -1.07 -2.85
CA VAL A 210 2.76 -2.25 -3.71
C VAL A 210 2.34 -1.96 -5.14
N SER A 211 2.83 -2.79 -6.07
CA SER A 211 2.28 -2.99 -7.42
C SER A 211 1.28 -4.14 -7.41
N LYS A 212 0.38 -4.18 -8.37
CA LYS A 212 -0.56 -5.26 -8.63
C LYS A 212 -0.19 -5.98 -9.91
N ILE A 213 -0.24 -7.31 -9.90
CA ILE A 213 0.16 -8.16 -11.02
C ILE A 213 -1.01 -9.02 -11.45
N ALA A 214 -1.21 -9.13 -12.76
CA ALA A 214 -2.10 -10.09 -13.39
C ALA A 214 -1.40 -10.78 -14.57
N ILE A 215 -1.63 -12.09 -14.75
CA ILE A 215 -1.19 -12.84 -15.92
C ILE A 215 -2.43 -13.39 -16.63
N VAL A 216 -2.55 -13.11 -17.91
CA VAL A 216 -3.67 -13.52 -18.77
C VAL A 216 -3.13 -14.38 -19.90
N ASN A 217 -3.79 -15.50 -20.19
CA ASN A 217 -3.48 -16.35 -21.33
C ASN A 217 -4.42 -16.07 -22.50
N ALA A 218 -3.88 -15.56 -23.60
CA ALA A 218 -4.57 -15.39 -24.88
C ALA A 218 -4.09 -16.44 -25.92
N ALA A 219 -3.08 -17.26 -25.58
CA ALA A 219 -2.56 -18.27 -26.49
C ALA A 219 -3.51 -19.46 -26.60
N SER A 220 -3.96 -19.78 -27.80
CA SER A 220 -4.88 -20.91 -28.06
C SER A 220 -4.22 -22.29 -27.97
N ASN A 221 -2.90 -22.34 -27.98
CA ASN A 221 -2.10 -23.58 -27.95
C ASN A 221 -1.46 -23.86 -26.59
N PHE A 222 -1.90 -23.16 -25.54
CA PHE A 222 -1.34 -23.27 -24.20
C PHE A 222 -2.49 -23.24 -23.18
N ASP A 223 -2.45 -24.21 -22.26
CA ASP A 223 -3.38 -24.25 -21.13
C ASP A 223 -2.67 -23.79 -19.89
N PHE A 224 -2.82 -22.50 -19.56
CA PHE A 224 -2.13 -21.83 -18.44
C PHE A 224 -2.73 -22.28 -17.11
N THR A 225 -1.93 -22.92 -16.26
CA THR A 225 -2.37 -23.47 -14.97
C THR A 225 -2.21 -22.46 -13.83
N GLY A 226 -1.16 -21.64 -13.86
CA GLY A 226 -0.93 -20.63 -12.81
C GLY A 226 0.52 -20.19 -12.67
N ILE A 227 0.72 -19.36 -11.66
CA ILE A 227 2.06 -18.92 -11.22
C ILE A 227 2.55 -19.88 -10.17
N THR A 228 3.68 -20.54 -10.41
CA THR A 228 4.25 -21.54 -9.51
C THR A 228 5.15 -20.88 -8.46
N ALA A 229 5.93 -19.87 -8.86
CA ALA A 229 6.80 -19.12 -7.97
C ALA A 229 7.04 -17.70 -8.48
N ILE A 230 7.34 -16.78 -7.55
CA ILE A 230 7.85 -15.45 -7.84
C ILE A 230 9.18 -15.31 -7.12
N VAL A 231 10.23 -15.02 -7.85
CA VAL A 231 11.62 -15.13 -7.35
C VAL A 231 12.24 -13.75 -7.25
N ASN A 232 13.11 -13.56 -6.27
CA ASN A 232 13.81 -12.32 -5.97
C ASN A 232 12.85 -11.15 -5.63
N VAL A 233 11.85 -11.44 -4.81
CA VAL A 233 10.89 -10.43 -4.33
C VAL A 233 11.47 -9.75 -3.10
N PRO A 234 11.44 -8.40 -3.01
CA PRO A 234 11.78 -7.69 -1.77
C PRO A 234 10.89 -8.15 -0.62
N ARG A 235 11.49 -8.37 0.55
CA ARG A 235 10.75 -8.81 1.74
C ARG A 235 9.95 -7.72 2.39
N GLN A 236 10.35 -6.48 2.21
CA GLN A 236 9.71 -5.28 2.76
C GLN A 236 9.60 -4.21 1.67
N GLY A 237 8.65 -3.31 1.83
CA GLY A 237 8.52 -2.10 1.04
C GLY A 237 8.75 -0.86 1.91
N GLN A 238 9.25 0.21 1.33
CA GLN A 238 9.28 1.52 1.99
C GLN A 238 7.85 2.02 2.17
N LEU A 239 7.49 2.54 3.35
CA LEU A 239 6.16 3.12 3.59
C LEU A 239 5.90 4.34 2.71
N HIS A 240 6.95 5.12 2.42
CA HIS A 240 6.90 6.17 1.41
C HIS A 240 8.19 6.17 0.59
N LYS A 241 8.08 6.44 -0.71
CA LYS A 241 9.22 6.65 -1.59
C LYS A 241 9.35 8.13 -1.86
N SER A 242 10.42 8.71 -1.37
CA SER A 242 10.86 10.05 -1.73
C SER A 242 11.67 9.98 -3.03
N ASP A 243 11.67 11.06 -3.80
CA ASP A 243 12.46 11.15 -5.04
C ASP A 243 13.97 11.02 -4.76
N ASP A 244 14.42 11.48 -3.60
CA ASP A 244 15.82 11.44 -3.15
C ASP A 244 16.17 10.19 -2.31
N ALA A 245 15.19 9.35 -1.97
CA ALA A 245 15.41 8.18 -1.12
C ALA A 245 16.10 7.04 -1.86
N VAL A 246 17.13 6.49 -1.23
CA VAL A 246 17.77 5.26 -1.71
C VAL A 246 16.85 4.07 -1.41
N TYR A 247 16.74 3.16 -2.36
CA TYR A 247 16.05 1.89 -2.14
C TYR A 247 16.77 1.10 -1.05
N ASN A 248 16.18 1.05 0.14
CA ASN A 248 16.64 0.17 1.20
C ASN A 248 15.86 -1.15 1.12
N ILE A 249 16.52 -2.20 0.64
CA ILE A 249 15.93 -3.52 0.47
C ILE A 249 16.50 -4.44 1.53
N SER A 250 15.69 -4.86 2.46
CA SER A 250 16.06 -5.75 3.57
C SER A 250 16.18 -7.22 3.19
N GLY A 251 16.60 -7.50 1.96
CA GLY A 251 16.76 -8.84 1.42
C GLY A 251 15.70 -9.25 0.42
N LEU A 252 15.97 -10.33 -0.29
CA LEU A 252 15.09 -10.90 -1.30
C LEU A 252 14.60 -12.27 -0.85
N THR A 253 13.39 -12.61 -1.26
CA THR A 253 12.77 -13.91 -0.99
C THR A 253 12.12 -14.51 -2.23
N GLU A 254 11.69 -15.73 -2.12
CA GLU A 254 10.89 -16.44 -3.12
C GLU A 254 9.51 -16.73 -2.56
N LEU A 255 8.47 -16.33 -3.30
CA LEU A 255 7.09 -16.67 -3.01
C LEU A 255 6.73 -17.94 -3.77
N ARG A 256 6.23 -18.97 -3.04
CA ARG A 256 5.82 -20.26 -3.59
C ARG A 256 4.82 -20.93 -2.66
N TYR A 257 3.97 -21.81 -3.18
CA TYR A 257 2.99 -22.52 -2.38
C TYR A 257 3.65 -23.51 -1.42
N ASP A 258 4.60 -24.32 -1.92
CA ASP A 258 5.35 -25.31 -1.16
C ASP A 258 6.77 -25.51 -1.72
N ALA A 259 7.62 -26.21 -0.96
CA ALA A 259 9.01 -26.45 -1.34
C ALA A 259 9.17 -27.38 -2.54
N SER A 260 8.15 -28.20 -2.83
CA SER A 260 8.16 -29.16 -3.94
C SER A 260 7.56 -28.59 -5.22
N TYR A 261 6.95 -27.41 -5.16
CA TYR A 261 6.20 -26.75 -6.27
C TYR A 261 5.10 -27.67 -6.84
N SER A 262 4.51 -28.52 -5.99
CA SER A 262 3.47 -29.46 -6.39
C SER A 262 2.14 -28.80 -6.74
N SER A 263 1.93 -27.60 -6.24
CA SER A 263 0.77 -26.76 -6.52
C SER A 263 1.22 -25.35 -6.90
N PRO A 264 0.48 -24.67 -7.80
CA PRO A 264 0.78 -23.28 -8.11
C PRO A 264 0.57 -22.39 -6.89
N LEU A 265 1.41 -21.37 -6.72
CA LEU A 265 1.23 -20.29 -5.75
C LEU A 265 -0.12 -19.59 -5.98
N ILE A 266 -0.39 -19.25 -7.24
CA ILE A 266 -1.65 -18.66 -7.69
C ILE A 266 -2.18 -19.50 -8.86
N ALA A 267 -3.27 -20.22 -8.63
CA ALA A 267 -3.97 -20.94 -9.69
C ALA A 267 -4.80 -19.98 -10.56
N THR A 268 -4.95 -20.32 -11.84
CA THR A 268 -5.79 -19.56 -12.75
C THR A 268 -7.27 -19.81 -12.54
N SER A 269 -8.08 -18.86 -13.01
CA SER A 269 -9.52 -19.00 -13.24
C SER A 269 -9.81 -18.93 -14.73
N ALA A 270 -10.87 -19.62 -15.16
CA ALA A 270 -11.36 -19.53 -16.53
C ALA A 270 -12.00 -18.17 -16.74
N VAL A 271 -11.61 -17.49 -17.83
CA VAL A 271 -12.20 -16.22 -18.27
C VAL A 271 -12.62 -16.32 -19.73
N SER A 272 -13.40 -15.37 -20.22
CA SER A 272 -13.72 -15.31 -21.65
C SER A 272 -12.44 -15.13 -22.47
N GLY A 273 -12.09 -16.13 -23.25
CA GLY A 273 -10.89 -16.13 -24.11
C GLY A 273 -9.66 -16.84 -23.52
N GLY A 274 -9.74 -17.50 -22.34
CA GLY A 274 -8.61 -18.28 -21.82
C GLY A 274 -8.60 -18.43 -20.30
N GLN A 275 -7.41 -18.40 -19.71
CA GLN A 275 -7.19 -18.48 -18.26
C GLN A 275 -6.51 -17.20 -17.76
N SER A 276 -6.79 -16.83 -16.51
CA SER A 276 -6.26 -15.62 -15.92
C SER A 276 -6.04 -15.75 -14.40
N THR A 277 -5.07 -15.01 -13.87
CA THR A 277 -4.92 -14.78 -12.42
C THR A 277 -5.56 -13.48 -11.97
N ALA A 278 -6.26 -12.79 -12.84
CA ALA A 278 -6.78 -11.44 -12.57
C ALA A 278 -7.82 -11.35 -11.45
N ASP A 279 -8.53 -12.44 -11.16
CA ASP A 279 -9.47 -12.58 -10.05
C ASP A 279 -8.80 -12.96 -8.71
N LYS A 280 -7.50 -13.24 -8.73
CA LYS A 280 -6.66 -13.55 -7.57
C LYS A 280 -5.46 -12.60 -7.58
N PRO A 281 -5.65 -11.35 -7.13
CA PRO A 281 -4.63 -10.33 -7.27
C PRO A 281 -3.35 -10.69 -6.52
N ILE A 282 -2.23 -10.41 -7.16
CA ILE A 282 -0.89 -10.53 -6.60
C ILE A 282 -0.40 -9.12 -6.35
N TYR A 283 -0.02 -8.85 -5.10
CA TYR A 283 0.60 -7.59 -4.72
C TYR A 283 2.07 -7.86 -4.42
N LEU A 284 2.95 -7.04 -4.97
CA LEU A 284 4.40 -7.13 -4.76
C LEU A 284 4.94 -5.77 -4.37
N TYR A 285 5.92 -5.74 -3.48
CA TYR A 285 6.66 -4.52 -3.22
C TYR A 285 7.47 -4.09 -4.44
N GLU A 286 7.81 -2.81 -4.51
CA GLU A 286 8.66 -2.28 -5.56
C GLU A 286 9.95 -3.09 -5.67
N SER A 287 10.37 -3.35 -6.92
CA SER A 287 11.59 -4.09 -7.19
C SER A 287 12.35 -3.44 -8.34
N PRO A 288 13.55 -2.89 -8.08
CA PRO A 288 14.40 -2.36 -9.14
C PRO A 288 14.92 -3.49 -10.03
N VAL A 289 15.30 -3.16 -11.25
CA VAL A 289 15.88 -4.09 -12.23
C VAL A 289 17.04 -4.91 -11.66
N SER A 290 17.84 -4.30 -10.77
CA SER A 290 18.98 -4.97 -10.12
C SER A 290 18.61 -6.22 -9.32
N ASN A 291 17.38 -6.33 -8.83
CA ASN A 291 16.90 -7.52 -8.12
C ASN A 291 16.65 -8.70 -9.05
N ASN A 292 16.43 -8.44 -10.33
CA ASN A 292 16.09 -9.47 -11.30
C ASN A 292 14.88 -10.30 -10.86
N THR A 293 13.80 -9.63 -10.45
CA THR A 293 12.52 -10.28 -10.09
C THR A 293 11.90 -10.93 -11.33
N TYR A 294 11.39 -12.14 -11.18
CA TYR A 294 10.76 -12.89 -12.29
C TYR A 294 9.70 -13.86 -11.78
N PHE A 295 8.82 -14.28 -12.69
CA PHE A 295 7.80 -15.29 -12.44
C PHE A 295 8.21 -16.65 -13.03
N ILE A 296 7.87 -17.74 -12.35
CA ILE A 296 7.80 -19.08 -12.94
C ILE A 296 6.33 -19.42 -13.08
N ILE A 297 5.89 -19.58 -14.32
CA ILE A 297 4.53 -20.00 -14.64
C ILE A 297 4.50 -21.48 -15.04
N GLN A 298 3.34 -22.10 -14.90
CA GLN A 298 3.09 -23.49 -15.29
C GLN A 298 1.93 -23.54 -16.28
N GLY A 299 2.03 -24.45 -17.24
CA GLY A 299 0.94 -24.74 -18.15
C GLY A 299 1.22 -25.92 -19.05
N THR A 300 0.19 -26.36 -19.76
CA THR A 300 0.23 -27.51 -20.67
C THR A 300 0.43 -27.05 -22.11
N TYR A 301 1.46 -27.57 -22.75
CA TYR A 301 1.76 -27.41 -24.16
C TYR A 301 1.84 -28.78 -24.82
N GLU A 302 1.09 -29.03 -25.89
CA GLU A 302 1.02 -30.33 -26.57
C GLU A 302 0.75 -31.52 -25.64
N GLY A 303 -0.11 -31.33 -24.63
CA GLY A 303 -0.53 -32.39 -23.71
C GLY A 303 0.45 -32.68 -22.57
N ARG A 304 1.55 -31.95 -22.42
CA ARG A 304 2.52 -32.07 -21.34
C ARG A 304 2.66 -30.79 -20.54
N ASN A 305 2.83 -30.91 -19.22
CA ASN A 305 3.10 -29.80 -18.34
C ASN A 305 4.55 -29.31 -18.45
N TYR A 306 4.72 -28.00 -18.50
CA TYR A 306 6.02 -27.34 -18.52
C TYR A 306 6.02 -26.10 -17.63
N PHE A 307 7.23 -25.68 -17.25
CA PHE A 307 7.50 -24.44 -16.53
C PHE A 307 8.19 -23.45 -17.43
N TYR A 308 7.78 -22.18 -17.34
CA TYR A 308 8.33 -21.09 -18.14
C TYR A 308 8.74 -19.93 -17.23
N LYS A 309 9.88 -19.31 -17.53
CA LYS A 309 10.34 -18.11 -16.82
C LYS A 309 9.88 -16.87 -17.56
N ILE A 310 9.15 -15.99 -16.88
CA ILE A 310 8.73 -14.68 -17.37
C ILE A 310 9.52 -13.60 -16.63
N ALA A 311 10.29 -12.79 -17.34
CA ALA A 311 10.93 -11.60 -16.80
C ALA A 311 9.99 -10.40 -16.85
N ILE A 312 10.24 -9.41 -15.99
CA ILE A 312 9.55 -8.13 -16.00
C ILE A 312 10.25 -7.24 -17.04
N VAL A 313 9.68 -7.15 -18.24
CA VAL A 313 10.24 -6.42 -19.39
C VAL A 313 9.18 -5.53 -20.00
N ASP A 314 9.64 -4.48 -20.69
CA ASP A 314 8.79 -3.65 -21.56
C ASP A 314 8.54 -4.32 -22.93
N ASP A 315 7.81 -3.64 -23.81
CA ASP A 315 7.50 -4.14 -25.15
C ASP A 315 8.73 -4.32 -26.05
N ASN A 316 9.87 -3.73 -25.68
CA ASN A 316 11.16 -3.89 -26.37
C ASN A 316 12.01 -5.00 -25.75
N LEU A 317 11.45 -5.79 -24.82
CA LEU A 317 12.14 -6.84 -24.05
C LEU A 317 13.28 -6.29 -23.17
N THR A 318 13.23 -5.01 -22.81
CA THR A 318 14.15 -4.39 -21.86
C THR A 318 13.64 -4.59 -20.44
N LEU A 319 14.51 -5.03 -19.53
CA LEU A 319 14.15 -5.19 -18.13
C LEU A 319 13.67 -3.85 -17.55
N MET A 320 12.55 -3.89 -16.84
CA MET A 320 11.95 -2.72 -16.21
C MET A 320 11.80 -2.91 -14.71
N ASN A 321 11.73 -1.79 -13.99
CA ASN A 321 11.41 -1.80 -12.55
C ASN A 321 9.94 -2.21 -12.35
N LEU A 322 9.70 -2.90 -11.24
CA LEU A 322 8.35 -3.06 -10.71
C LEU A 322 8.09 -1.89 -9.74
N GLU A 323 7.27 -0.95 -10.15
CA GLU A 323 7.01 0.27 -9.39
C GLU A 323 5.69 0.17 -8.64
N ARG A 324 5.64 0.77 -7.44
CA ARG A 324 4.42 0.82 -6.62
C ARG A 324 3.26 1.49 -7.32
N ASN A 325 2.06 1.21 -6.86
CA ASN A 325 0.80 1.85 -7.28
C ASN A 325 0.45 1.64 -8.76
N LYS A 326 1.13 0.72 -9.46
CA LYS A 326 0.86 0.36 -10.86
C LYS A 326 0.29 -1.06 -10.96
N LEU A 327 -0.55 -1.28 -11.96
CA LEU A 327 -1.03 -2.61 -12.37
C LEU A 327 -0.24 -3.07 -13.60
N TYR A 328 0.39 -4.23 -13.49
CA TYR A 328 1.11 -4.89 -14.58
C TYR A 328 0.27 -6.08 -15.07
N THR A 329 -0.17 -6.05 -16.32
CA THR A 329 -0.87 -7.16 -16.95
C THR A 329 0.04 -7.81 -18.00
N PHE A 330 0.47 -9.03 -17.71
CA PHE A 330 1.26 -9.86 -18.61
C PHE A 330 0.29 -10.72 -19.44
N THR A 331 0.30 -10.56 -20.77
CA THR A 331 -0.54 -11.34 -21.68
C THR A 331 0.32 -12.34 -22.44
N ILE A 332 0.09 -13.64 -22.23
CA ILE A 332 0.70 -14.71 -23.01
C ILE A 332 0.00 -14.76 -24.35
N ASN A 333 0.70 -14.37 -25.43
CA ASN A 333 0.14 -14.27 -26.77
C ASN A 333 0.27 -15.62 -27.53
N LYS A 334 1.41 -16.31 -27.37
CA LYS A 334 1.70 -17.56 -28.06
C LYS A 334 2.78 -18.35 -27.33
N VAL A 335 2.69 -19.67 -27.40
CA VAL A 335 3.74 -20.59 -26.97
C VAL A 335 4.33 -21.27 -28.22
N HIS A 336 5.64 -21.16 -28.41
CA HIS A 336 6.36 -21.64 -29.59
C HIS A 336 7.03 -23.00 -29.39
N GLY A 337 7.11 -23.48 -28.17
CA GLY A 337 7.76 -24.73 -27.87
C GLY A 337 7.67 -25.15 -26.41
N PRO A 338 8.17 -26.34 -26.07
CA PRO A 338 8.17 -26.82 -24.71
C PRO A 338 8.97 -25.90 -23.79
N GLY A 339 8.50 -25.73 -22.59
CA GLY A 339 9.25 -25.12 -21.49
C GLY A 339 10.19 -26.12 -20.84
N PHE A 340 10.41 -25.96 -19.54
CA PHE A 340 11.27 -26.86 -18.74
C PHE A 340 10.44 -27.88 -17.98
N ASP A 341 10.97 -29.06 -17.80
CA ASP A 341 10.31 -30.15 -17.07
C ASP A 341 10.29 -29.88 -15.54
N THR A 342 11.19 -29.03 -15.03
CA THR A 342 11.28 -28.69 -13.61
C THR A 342 11.36 -27.20 -13.36
N VAL A 343 10.90 -26.76 -12.18
CA VAL A 343 11.06 -25.38 -11.72
C VAL A 343 12.54 -25.01 -11.59
N ALA A 344 13.39 -25.94 -11.15
CA ALA A 344 14.82 -25.69 -11.00
C ALA A 344 15.48 -25.32 -12.34
N ASP A 345 15.17 -26.07 -13.40
CA ASP A 345 15.69 -25.79 -14.74
C ASP A 345 15.15 -24.47 -15.29
N ALA A 346 13.87 -24.18 -15.06
CA ALA A 346 13.27 -22.90 -15.45
C ALA A 346 13.93 -21.71 -14.74
N LYS A 347 14.28 -21.83 -13.46
CA LYS A 347 14.94 -20.75 -12.68
C LYS A 347 16.32 -20.40 -13.23
N VAL A 348 17.15 -21.40 -13.57
CA VAL A 348 18.52 -21.17 -14.07
C VAL A 348 18.55 -20.79 -15.56
N SER A 349 17.43 -20.94 -16.25
CA SER A 349 17.33 -20.55 -17.66
C SER A 349 17.42 -19.04 -17.85
N LYS A 350 17.77 -18.64 -19.06
CA LYS A 350 17.51 -17.26 -19.51
C LYS A 350 15.98 -17.07 -19.59
N PRO A 351 15.45 -15.84 -19.42
CA PRO A 351 14.05 -15.57 -19.68
C PRO A 351 13.64 -16.12 -21.03
N SER A 352 12.56 -16.89 -21.10
CA SER A 352 12.29 -17.77 -22.23
C SER A 352 11.56 -17.10 -23.37
N ASN A 353 12.06 -15.98 -23.85
CA ASN A 353 11.48 -15.23 -24.96
C ASN A 353 11.52 -15.99 -26.31
N THR A 354 12.14 -17.16 -26.35
CA THR A 354 12.13 -18.06 -27.54
C THR A 354 11.01 -19.07 -27.53
N ALA A 355 10.56 -19.50 -26.35
CA ALA A 355 9.48 -20.48 -26.20
C ALA A 355 8.12 -19.84 -25.88
N LEU A 356 8.10 -18.63 -25.35
CA LEU A 356 6.92 -17.92 -24.91
C LEU A 356 6.95 -16.46 -25.40
N ASP A 357 5.92 -16.09 -26.16
CA ASP A 357 5.67 -14.71 -26.58
C ASP A 357 4.63 -14.10 -25.63
N TYR A 358 4.98 -12.99 -24.99
CA TYR A 358 4.09 -12.24 -24.10
C TYR A 358 4.30 -10.73 -24.23
N SER A 359 3.27 -9.99 -23.93
CA SER A 359 3.28 -8.53 -23.83
C SER A 359 2.95 -8.07 -22.42
N VAL A 360 3.39 -6.88 -22.06
CA VAL A 360 3.12 -6.30 -20.72
C VAL A 360 2.42 -4.96 -20.92
N LEU A 361 1.25 -4.82 -20.31
CA LEU A 361 0.53 -3.56 -20.19
C LEU A 361 0.69 -3.03 -18.77
N VAL A 362 1.17 -1.81 -18.63
CA VAL A 362 1.30 -1.10 -17.35
C VAL A 362 0.18 -0.07 -17.26
N ASP A 363 -0.70 -0.20 -16.28
CA ASP A 363 -1.71 0.79 -15.94
C ASP A 363 -1.20 1.64 -14.77
N ASP A 364 -0.86 2.89 -15.10
CA ASP A 364 -0.50 3.93 -14.15
C ASP A 364 -1.66 4.88 -13.96
N SER A 365 -2.61 4.48 -13.13
CA SER A 365 -3.85 5.23 -12.91
C SER A 365 -3.65 6.60 -12.25
N ASN A 366 -2.44 6.92 -11.80
CA ASN A 366 -2.10 8.21 -11.21
C ASN A 366 -1.56 9.24 -12.21
N THR A 367 -1.17 8.80 -13.43
CA THR A 367 -0.59 9.69 -14.45
C THR A 367 -1.61 10.20 -15.47
N TYR A 368 -2.85 9.71 -15.42
CA TYR A 368 -3.89 10.17 -16.36
C TYR A 368 -4.81 11.19 -15.69
N GLU A 369 -4.75 12.44 -16.11
CA GLU A 369 -5.85 13.38 -15.89
C GLU A 369 -7.09 12.88 -16.65
N ILE A 370 -8.12 12.45 -15.92
CA ILE A 370 -9.41 12.15 -16.51
C ILE A 370 -10.15 13.48 -16.66
N ILE A 371 -10.19 14.00 -17.86
CA ILE A 371 -11.19 15.01 -18.22
C ILE A 371 -12.50 14.26 -18.37
N ALA A 372 -13.28 14.18 -17.30
CA ALA A 372 -14.63 13.64 -17.34
C ALA A 372 -15.61 14.79 -17.59
N ASN A 373 -16.25 14.77 -18.74
CA ASN A 373 -17.53 15.44 -18.94
C ASN A 373 -18.62 14.37 -18.80
N ASN A 374 -19.82 14.73 -18.33
CA ASN A 374 -20.89 13.80 -17.94
C ASN A 374 -21.29 12.74 -18.98
N ASP A 375 -20.82 12.85 -20.23
CA ASP A 375 -21.22 11.97 -21.34
C ASP A 375 -20.04 11.28 -22.07
N TYR A 376 -18.76 11.61 -21.81
CA TYR A 376 -17.61 11.02 -22.51
C TYR A 376 -16.36 10.93 -21.63
N TYR A 377 -15.67 9.79 -21.69
CA TYR A 377 -14.34 9.58 -21.11
C TYR A 377 -13.30 9.67 -22.22
N LEU A 378 -12.43 10.66 -22.19
CA LEU A 378 -11.27 10.75 -23.07
C LEU A 378 -10.01 10.45 -22.25
N GLY A 379 -9.40 9.31 -22.46
CA GLY A 379 -8.06 8.99 -21.97
C GLY A 379 -7.04 9.57 -22.94
N VAL A 380 -6.25 10.55 -22.50
CA VAL A 380 -5.09 11.02 -23.29
C VAL A 380 -3.86 10.37 -22.67
N SER A 381 -3.22 9.44 -23.43
CA SER A 381 -1.89 8.98 -23.09
C SER A 381 -0.90 10.07 -23.50
N ASN A 382 -0.14 10.62 -22.57
CA ASN A 382 1.05 11.37 -22.92
C ASN A 382 2.12 10.37 -23.38
N SER A 383 2.17 10.11 -24.68
CA SER A 383 3.38 9.58 -25.30
C SER A 383 4.36 10.74 -25.47
N VAL A 384 5.42 10.77 -24.68
CA VAL A 384 6.63 11.53 -25.00
C VAL A 384 7.55 10.65 -25.80
#